data_aa1671d334796bcbb38a4661288d8094
#
_entry.id   aa1671d334796bcbb38a4661288d8094
#
_cell.length_a   1.000
_cell.length_b   1.000
_cell.length_c   1.000
_cell.angle_alpha   90.00
_cell.angle_beta   90.00
_cell.angle_gamma   90.00
#
_symmetry.space_group_name_H-M   'P 1'
#
loop_
_entity.id
_entity.type
_entity.pdbx_description
1 polymer ?
#
loop_
_entity_poly.entity_id
_entity_poly.type
_entity_poly.pdbx_seq_one_letter_code
_entity_poly.pdbx_strand_id
1 'polypeptide(L)'
;MNRLTAVIATALLVGPAEADAPRILTDIAPIYSLVTLVVGDKAKVELMLDKGQDPHSFQLRPSQARALSQSDLIIWTGPQMQPLVEDLIAAYDKSTQSLALLQSQGTYLRQAEHNEHDHEDAHEDAETANAALSQDAIDPHAWLDLKNAQTWLQTIADRLSTQDPQHTAFYQTNAKSAAVRFVQLDAEIAELLAPIKNKGFVVSHDSLGYLVQ
;
A
#
# COMPACT_ATOMS: atom_id res chain seq x y z
N MET A 1 -53.84 36.63 41.74
CA MET A 1 -53.45 36.62 40.30
C MET A 1 -52.06 36.07 40.16
N ASN A 2 -51.96 34.75 39.92
CA ASN A 2 -50.65 34.04 39.75
C ASN A 2 -50.26 34.05 38.24
N ARG A 3 -49.18 34.70 37.95
CA ARG A 3 -48.60 34.64 36.57
C ARG A 3 -47.64 33.44 36.49
N LEU A 4 -48.05 32.41 35.76
CA LEU A 4 -47.18 31.26 35.41
C LEU A 4 -46.24 31.72 34.28
N THR A 5 -44.94 31.78 34.55
CA THR A 5 -43.91 32.04 33.54
C THR A 5 -43.48 30.69 32.95
N ALA A 6 -43.87 30.41 31.72
CA ALA A 6 -43.42 29.23 30.99
C ALA A 6 -41.97 29.44 30.50
N VAL A 7 -41.03 28.63 30.96
CA VAL A 7 -39.67 28.58 30.44
C VAL A 7 -39.64 27.57 29.28
N ILE A 8 -39.49 28.07 28.08
CA ILE A 8 -39.29 27.23 26.89
C ILE A 8 -37.80 26.86 26.83
N ALA A 9 -37.47 25.63 27.13
CA ALA A 9 -36.12 25.09 26.93
C ALA A 9 -35.95 24.73 25.46
N THR A 10 -35.17 25.53 24.73
CA THR A 10 -34.77 25.23 23.35
C THR A 10 -33.65 24.22 23.38
N ALA A 11 -33.93 22.95 23.09
CA ALA A 11 -32.92 21.93 22.88
C ALA A 11 -32.22 22.19 21.55
N LEU A 12 -30.97 22.63 21.58
CA LEU A 12 -30.08 22.68 20.41
C LEU A 12 -29.75 21.23 20.03
N LEU A 13 -30.36 20.75 18.94
CA LEU A 13 -29.92 19.51 18.27
C LEU A 13 -28.59 19.81 17.60
N VAL A 14 -27.49 19.50 18.31
CA VAL A 14 -26.17 19.41 17.68
C VAL A 14 -26.18 18.12 16.86
N GLY A 15 -26.38 18.25 15.55
CA GLY A 15 -26.18 17.13 14.63
C GLY A 15 -24.74 16.60 14.75
N PRO A 16 -24.50 15.30 14.45
CA PRO A 16 -23.14 14.78 14.40
C PRO A 16 -22.34 15.65 13.42
N ALA A 17 -21.22 16.20 13.89
CA ALA A 17 -20.26 16.84 13.01
C ALA A 17 -19.82 15.78 12.01
N GLU A 18 -20.09 15.99 10.74
CA GLU A 18 -19.57 15.17 9.66
C GLU A 18 -18.04 15.32 9.71
N ALA A 19 -17.36 14.29 10.21
CA ALA A 19 -15.91 14.30 10.24
C ALA A 19 -15.41 14.35 8.78
N ASP A 20 -14.43 15.20 8.51
CA ASP A 20 -13.82 15.26 7.19
C ASP A 20 -13.35 13.86 6.78
N ALA A 21 -13.59 13.48 5.52
CA ALA A 21 -13.16 12.19 4.99
C ALA A 21 -11.64 11.99 5.17
N PRO A 22 -11.19 10.82 5.64
CA PRO A 22 -9.77 10.58 5.89
C PRO A 22 -8.91 10.85 4.65
N ARG A 23 -7.74 11.43 4.85
CA ARG A 23 -6.75 11.69 3.80
C ARG A 23 -5.72 10.58 3.79
N ILE A 24 -5.70 9.80 2.73
CA ILE A 24 -4.79 8.67 2.57
C ILE A 24 -3.74 9.04 1.52
N LEU A 25 -2.47 8.89 1.85
CA LEU A 25 -1.36 9.04 0.92
C LEU A 25 -0.86 7.67 0.50
N THR A 26 -0.61 7.49 -0.80
CA THR A 26 0.01 6.28 -1.36
C THR A 26 1.27 6.65 -2.14
N ASP A 27 2.22 5.74 -2.25
CA ASP A 27 3.48 5.97 -2.94
C ASP A 27 3.37 5.83 -4.46
N ILE A 28 2.93 4.68 -4.97
CA ILE A 28 2.89 4.33 -6.40
C ILE A 28 1.49 4.01 -6.91
N ALA A 29 1.30 4.11 -8.21
CA ALA A 29 0.00 3.92 -8.85
C ALA A 29 -0.67 2.55 -8.60
N PRO A 30 0.03 1.41 -8.54
CA PRO A 30 -0.58 0.14 -8.15
C PRO A 30 -1.21 0.19 -6.76
N ILE A 31 -0.50 0.72 -5.77
CA ILE A 31 -1.00 0.84 -4.39
C ILE A 31 -2.18 1.81 -4.32
N TYR A 32 -2.07 2.95 -5.01
CA TYR A 32 -3.19 3.90 -5.16
C TYR A 32 -4.46 3.20 -5.68
N SER A 33 -4.31 2.34 -6.68
CA SER A 33 -5.44 1.60 -7.26
C SER A 33 -6.07 0.63 -6.26
N LEU A 34 -5.26 -0.14 -5.52
CA LEU A 34 -5.75 -1.05 -4.47
C LEU A 34 -6.51 -0.29 -3.39
N VAL A 35 -5.94 0.80 -2.88
CA VAL A 35 -6.57 1.65 -1.86
C VAL A 35 -7.89 2.20 -2.36
N THR A 36 -7.92 2.75 -3.58
CA THR A 36 -9.13 3.32 -4.19
C THR A 36 -10.25 2.28 -4.34
N LEU A 37 -9.91 1.04 -4.70
CA LEU A 37 -10.88 -0.06 -4.78
C LEU A 37 -11.55 -0.35 -3.44
N VAL A 38 -10.82 -0.19 -2.33
CA VAL A 38 -11.34 -0.46 -0.97
C VAL A 38 -12.12 0.72 -0.43
N VAL A 39 -11.56 1.95 -0.53
CA VAL A 39 -12.18 3.13 0.12
C VAL A 39 -13.38 3.68 -0.64
N GLY A 40 -13.46 3.48 -1.97
CA GLY A 40 -14.51 4.08 -2.79
C GLY A 40 -14.55 5.60 -2.61
N ASP A 41 -15.69 6.11 -2.14
CA ASP A 41 -15.95 7.54 -1.87
C ASP A 41 -15.76 7.94 -0.39
N LYS A 42 -15.31 7.03 0.49
CA LYS A 42 -15.23 7.27 1.94
C LYS A 42 -13.93 7.92 2.41
N ALA A 43 -12.94 8.05 1.52
CA ALA A 43 -11.67 8.70 1.84
C ALA A 43 -11.12 9.43 0.62
N LYS A 44 -10.29 10.45 0.88
CA LYS A 44 -9.52 11.13 -0.18
C LYS A 44 -8.17 10.44 -0.31
N VAL A 45 -7.90 9.84 -1.47
CA VAL A 45 -6.63 9.18 -1.77
C VAL A 45 -5.77 10.11 -2.62
N GLU A 46 -4.52 10.32 -2.20
CA GLU A 46 -3.52 11.08 -2.92
C GLU A 46 -2.36 10.16 -3.32
N LEU A 47 -1.82 10.36 -4.52
CA LEU A 47 -0.67 9.63 -5.03
C LEU A 47 0.58 10.50 -4.88
N MET A 48 1.65 9.96 -4.26
CA MET A 48 2.89 10.67 -4.03
C MET A 48 3.72 10.81 -5.30
N LEU A 49 3.93 9.72 -6.03
CA LEU A 49 4.68 9.73 -7.28
C LEU A 49 3.81 10.18 -8.44
N ASP A 50 4.24 11.22 -9.14
CA ASP A 50 3.58 11.65 -10.37
C ASP A 50 3.71 10.57 -11.46
N LYS A 51 2.76 10.57 -12.38
CA LYS A 51 2.77 9.64 -13.51
C LYS A 51 4.07 9.73 -14.31
N GLY A 52 4.73 8.58 -14.48
CA GLY A 52 5.98 8.46 -15.25
C GLY A 52 7.26 8.74 -14.44
N GLN A 53 7.15 9.00 -13.14
CA GLN A 53 8.33 9.01 -12.26
C GLN A 53 8.76 7.58 -11.95
N ASP A 54 10.08 7.38 -11.89
CA ASP A 54 10.68 6.12 -11.47
C ASP A 54 10.63 6.00 -9.95
N PRO A 55 10.00 4.95 -9.40
CA PRO A 55 9.91 4.76 -7.96
C PRO A 55 11.25 4.49 -7.28
N HIS A 56 12.26 3.97 -8.00
CA HIS A 56 13.58 3.67 -7.42
C HIS A 56 14.50 4.89 -7.29
N SER A 57 14.26 5.94 -8.08
CA SER A 57 15.13 7.13 -8.16
C SER A 57 14.39 8.45 -7.92
N PHE A 58 13.28 8.40 -7.21
CA PHE A 58 12.43 9.56 -7.00
C PHE A 58 13.06 10.54 -5.99
N GLN A 59 12.96 11.83 -6.32
CA GLN A 59 13.34 12.93 -5.43
C GLN A 59 12.11 13.61 -4.86
N LEU A 60 12.07 13.74 -3.53
CA LEU A 60 10.94 14.32 -2.82
C LEU A 60 10.82 15.82 -3.09
N ARG A 61 9.64 16.27 -3.51
CA ARG A 61 9.29 17.68 -3.62
C ARG A 61 8.68 18.20 -2.32
N PRO A 62 8.78 19.49 -2.02
CA PRO A 62 8.16 20.08 -0.82
C PRO A 62 6.64 19.84 -0.71
N SER A 63 5.93 19.75 -1.86
CA SER A 63 4.51 19.42 -1.90
C SER A 63 4.22 18.00 -1.43
N GLN A 64 5.07 17.03 -1.80
CA GLN A 64 4.94 15.62 -1.42
C GLN A 64 5.26 15.43 0.08
N ALA A 65 6.31 16.09 0.59
CA ALA A 65 6.59 16.12 2.03
C ALA A 65 5.42 16.69 2.84
N ARG A 66 4.78 17.76 2.32
CA ARG A 66 3.59 18.35 2.94
C ARG A 66 2.42 17.37 2.90
N ALA A 67 2.16 16.70 1.77
CA ALA A 67 1.10 15.72 1.66
C ALA A 67 1.30 14.58 2.69
N LEU A 68 2.54 14.09 2.86
CA LEU A 68 2.89 13.08 3.85
C LEU A 68 2.60 13.58 5.28
N SER A 69 3.06 14.78 5.64
CA SER A 69 2.86 15.34 6.98
C SER A 69 1.37 15.58 7.31
N GLN A 70 0.53 15.85 6.31
CA GLN A 70 -0.91 16.14 6.45
C GLN A 70 -1.82 14.93 6.27
N SER A 71 -1.29 13.76 5.89
CA SER A 71 -2.10 12.55 5.73
C SER A 71 -2.49 11.95 7.09
N ASP A 72 -3.69 11.37 7.14
CA ASP A 72 -4.20 10.63 8.30
C ASP A 72 -3.72 9.17 8.28
N LEU A 73 -3.43 8.66 7.08
CA LEU A 73 -2.90 7.32 6.85
C LEU A 73 -1.98 7.32 5.63
N ILE A 74 -0.86 6.62 5.73
CA ILE A 74 0.07 6.36 4.63
C ILE A 74 0.00 4.87 4.33
N ILE A 75 -0.39 4.50 3.11
CA ILE A 75 -0.38 3.11 2.63
C ILE A 75 0.60 3.04 1.46
N TRP A 76 1.67 2.30 1.61
CA TRP A 76 2.79 2.34 0.69
C TRP A 76 3.40 0.95 0.49
N THR A 77 4.20 0.81 -0.55
CA THR A 77 4.83 -0.47 -0.89
C THR A 77 5.70 -0.98 0.27
N GLY A 78 6.64 -0.18 0.73
CA GLY A 78 7.57 -0.53 1.80
C GLY A 78 8.98 0.03 1.57
N PRO A 79 9.88 -0.11 2.57
CA PRO A 79 11.22 0.48 2.55
C PRO A 79 12.10 -0.07 1.41
N GLN A 80 11.85 -1.30 0.97
CA GLN A 80 12.58 -1.92 -0.15
C GLN A 80 12.36 -1.19 -1.48
N MET A 81 11.19 -0.55 -1.65
CA MET A 81 10.89 0.27 -2.81
C MET A 81 11.26 1.73 -2.58
N GLN A 82 11.00 2.26 -1.39
CA GLN A 82 11.01 3.68 -1.08
C GLN A 82 11.70 3.96 0.28
N PRO A 83 13.02 3.76 0.41
CA PRO A 83 13.72 4.01 1.69
C PRO A 83 13.55 5.46 2.16
N LEU A 84 13.54 6.43 1.25
CA LEU A 84 13.31 7.84 1.60
C LEU A 84 11.94 8.09 2.24
N VAL A 85 10.91 7.33 1.85
CA VAL A 85 9.57 7.44 2.45
C VAL A 85 9.58 6.92 3.89
N GLU A 86 10.34 5.85 4.18
CA GLU A 86 10.54 5.35 5.54
C GLU A 86 11.16 6.42 6.44
N ASP A 87 12.24 7.07 5.99
CA ASP A 87 12.92 8.15 6.72
C ASP A 87 11.96 9.31 7.02
N LEU A 88 11.11 9.67 6.06
CA LEU A 88 10.12 10.73 6.24
C LEU A 88 9.00 10.34 7.21
N ILE A 89 8.51 9.11 7.14
CA ILE A 89 7.53 8.59 8.09
C ILE A 89 8.08 8.68 9.51
N ALA A 90 9.35 8.31 9.71
CA ALA A 90 10.03 8.44 10.99
C ALA A 90 10.21 9.91 11.41
N ALA A 91 10.69 10.77 10.51
CA ALA A 91 10.95 12.19 10.77
C ALA A 91 9.68 12.98 11.13
N TYR A 92 8.52 12.61 10.60
CA TYR A 92 7.22 13.24 10.89
C TYR A 92 6.41 12.51 11.97
N ASP A 93 7.00 11.51 12.65
CA ASP A 93 6.34 10.68 13.67
C ASP A 93 5.02 10.03 13.16
N LYS A 94 5.05 9.56 11.92
CA LYS A 94 3.89 8.95 11.24
C LYS A 94 3.89 7.41 11.30
N SER A 95 4.77 6.78 12.08
CA SER A 95 4.93 5.32 12.11
C SER A 95 3.64 4.58 12.44
N THR A 96 2.84 5.08 13.38
CA THR A 96 1.54 4.49 13.75
C THR A 96 0.44 4.76 12.70
N GLN A 97 0.66 5.71 11.82
CA GLN A 97 -0.24 6.10 10.72
C GLN A 97 0.25 5.56 9.37
N SER A 98 1.18 4.62 9.36
CA SER A 98 1.70 4.00 8.14
C SER A 98 1.38 2.51 8.06
N LEU A 99 1.28 2.01 6.84
CA LEU A 99 1.09 0.61 6.50
C LEU A 99 2.00 0.28 5.31
N ALA A 100 3.12 -0.40 5.57
CA ALA A 100 4.02 -0.93 4.55
C ALA A 100 3.50 -2.31 4.10
N LEU A 101 3.08 -2.42 2.84
CA LEU A 101 2.40 -3.62 2.35
C LEU A 101 3.35 -4.81 2.19
N LEU A 102 4.61 -4.58 1.82
CA LEU A 102 5.63 -5.64 1.78
C LEU A 102 5.86 -6.30 3.15
N GLN A 103 5.62 -5.56 4.24
CA GLN A 103 5.76 -6.06 5.61
C GLN A 103 4.47 -6.68 6.17
N SER A 104 3.39 -6.70 5.38
CA SER A 104 2.10 -7.23 5.82
C SER A 104 2.12 -8.74 5.90
N GLN A 105 1.46 -9.28 6.92
CA GLN A 105 1.34 -10.73 7.10
C GLN A 105 0.66 -11.38 5.88
N GLY A 106 1.24 -12.46 5.41
CA GLY A 106 0.74 -13.22 4.25
C GLY A 106 1.22 -12.70 2.91
N THR A 107 2.03 -11.64 2.87
CA THR A 107 2.71 -11.22 1.65
C THR A 107 3.77 -12.26 1.26
N TYR A 108 3.69 -12.79 0.04
CA TYR A 108 4.76 -13.58 -0.53
C TYR A 108 5.87 -12.65 -1.01
N LEU A 109 7.08 -12.87 -0.52
CA LEU A 109 8.27 -12.10 -0.85
C LEU A 109 9.23 -12.96 -1.68
N ARG A 110 9.67 -12.43 -2.81
CA ARG A 110 10.69 -12.99 -3.69
C ARG A 110 12.03 -12.33 -3.39
N GLN A 111 13.13 -13.08 -3.52
CA GLN A 111 14.45 -12.49 -3.53
C GLN A 111 14.70 -11.78 -4.87
N ALA A 112 15.36 -10.64 -4.83
CA ALA A 112 15.91 -10.01 -6.02
C ALA A 112 17.03 -10.89 -6.57
N GLU A 113 17.04 -11.12 -7.88
CA GLU A 113 18.16 -11.81 -8.52
C GLU A 113 19.36 -10.85 -8.57
N HIS A 114 20.36 -11.11 -7.75
CA HIS A 114 21.66 -10.45 -7.88
C HIS A 114 22.33 -10.98 -9.14
N ASN A 115 22.47 -10.14 -10.16
CA ASN A 115 23.44 -10.42 -11.21
C ASN A 115 24.82 -10.35 -10.56
N GLU A 116 25.48 -11.50 -10.43
CA GLU A 116 26.87 -11.65 -9.93
C GLU A 116 27.88 -11.03 -10.91
N HIS A 117 27.76 -9.75 -11.22
CA HIS A 117 28.68 -9.05 -12.11
C HIS A 117 29.31 -7.80 -11.52
N ASP A 118 29.43 -7.70 -10.19
CA ASP A 118 30.35 -6.71 -9.61
C ASP A 118 30.86 -7.18 -8.24
N HIS A 119 32.19 -7.39 -8.20
CA HIS A 119 33.07 -7.62 -7.05
C HIS A 119 33.52 -9.08 -6.79
N GLU A 120 34.48 -9.52 -7.59
CA GLU A 120 35.58 -10.33 -7.05
C GLU A 120 36.32 -9.47 -6.00
N ASP A 121 36.05 -9.73 -4.74
CA ASP A 121 36.94 -9.57 -3.57
C ASP A 121 36.11 -9.49 -2.28
N ALA A 122 35.66 -10.61 -1.72
CA ALA A 122 35.45 -10.74 -0.28
C ALA A 122 35.43 -12.21 0.15
N HIS A 123 36.30 -12.53 1.07
CA HIS A 123 36.61 -13.81 1.66
C HIS A 123 35.39 -14.58 2.18
N GLU A 124 35.47 -15.92 1.93
CA GLU A 124 34.65 -16.96 2.53
C GLU A 124 34.70 -16.88 4.07
N ASP A 125 33.52 -16.73 4.71
CA ASP A 125 33.26 -17.33 6.01
C ASP A 125 31.82 -17.89 5.98
N ALA A 126 31.79 -19.22 5.78
CA ALA A 126 30.55 -19.98 5.88
C ALA A 126 30.23 -20.20 7.36
N GLU A 127 29.18 -19.58 7.88
CA GLU A 127 28.46 -20.18 9.01
C GLU A 127 27.02 -19.58 9.14
N THR A 128 26.10 -20.52 9.31
CA THR A 128 24.72 -20.43 9.80
C THR A 128 23.62 -19.99 8.84
N ALA A 129 23.01 -20.99 8.24
CA ALA A 129 21.68 -20.96 7.64
C ALA A 129 20.63 -20.68 8.71
N ASN A 130 20.27 -19.44 8.89
CA ASN A 130 18.96 -18.92 9.37
C ASN A 130 18.93 -17.39 9.21
N ALA A 131 19.39 -16.88 8.09
CA ALA A 131 19.32 -15.47 7.79
C ALA A 131 17.86 -15.13 7.42
N ALA A 132 17.19 -14.37 8.26
CA ALA A 132 16.12 -13.49 7.78
C ALA A 132 16.68 -12.76 6.55
N LEU A 133 15.95 -12.85 5.42
CA LEU A 133 16.35 -12.18 4.17
C LEU A 133 16.79 -10.74 4.50
N SER A 134 17.99 -10.35 4.09
CA SER A 134 18.38 -8.95 4.22
C SER A 134 17.34 -8.12 3.48
N GLN A 135 16.89 -7.01 4.05
CA GLN A 135 15.85 -6.19 3.44
C GLN A 135 16.22 -5.75 2.03
N ASP A 136 17.50 -5.57 1.75
CA ASP A 136 18.05 -5.19 0.44
C ASP A 136 18.00 -6.32 -0.61
N ALA A 137 17.72 -7.56 -0.19
CA ALA A 137 17.62 -8.71 -1.08
C ALA A 137 16.18 -9.03 -1.52
N ILE A 138 15.20 -8.25 -1.11
CA ILE A 138 13.78 -8.47 -1.45
C ILE A 138 13.45 -7.72 -2.74
N ASP A 139 12.89 -8.44 -3.73
CA ASP A 139 12.29 -7.82 -4.91
C ASP A 139 11.04 -7.02 -4.50
N PRO A 140 11.02 -5.69 -4.65
CA PRO A 140 9.92 -4.88 -4.17
C PRO A 140 8.68 -4.88 -5.08
N HIS A 141 8.73 -5.52 -6.27
CA HIS A 141 7.64 -5.50 -7.26
C HIS A 141 6.50 -6.48 -6.95
N ALA A 142 6.25 -6.73 -5.67
CA ALA A 142 5.32 -7.76 -5.18
C ALA A 142 3.84 -7.53 -5.55
N TRP A 143 3.46 -6.31 -5.99
CA TRP A 143 2.11 -6.06 -6.52
C TRP A 143 1.82 -6.77 -7.85
N LEU A 144 2.84 -7.27 -8.54
CA LEU A 144 2.69 -8.04 -9.77
C LEU A 144 2.24 -9.48 -9.52
N ASP A 145 2.36 -9.99 -8.28
CA ASP A 145 1.64 -11.20 -7.86
C ASP A 145 0.22 -10.81 -7.41
N LEU A 146 -0.77 -11.25 -8.15
CA LEU A 146 -2.17 -10.96 -7.84
C LEU A 146 -2.66 -11.61 -6.54
N LYS A 147 -1.97 -12.63 -6.01
CA LYS A 147 -2.25 -13.19 -4.68
C LYS A 147 -1.81 -12.23 -3.58
N ASN A 148 -0.65 -11.57 -3.74
CA ASN A 148 -0.24 -10.47 -2.87
C ASN A 148 -1.25 -9.33 -2.90
N ALA A 149 -1.67 -8.92 -4.10
CA ALA A 149 -2.67 -7.87 -4.25
C ALA A 149 -4.00 -8.21 -3.55
N GLN A 150 -4.46 -9.48 -3.62
CA GLN A 150 -5.64 -9.94 -2.87
C GLN A 150 -5.44 -9.88 -1.36
N THR A 151 -4.28 -10.32 -0.87
CA THR A 151 -3.89 -10.21 0.55
C THR A 151 -3.90 -8.75 1.01
N TRP A 152 -3.33 -7.86 0.21
CA TRP A 152 -3.24 -6.44 0.51
C TRP A 152 -4.61 -5.74 0.50
N LEU A 153 -5.55 -6.14 -0.35
CA LEU A 153 -6.93 -5.63 -0.29
C LEU A 153 -7.57 -5.88 1.08
N GLN A 154 -7.39 -7.09 1.64
CA GLN A 154 -7.90 -7.41 2.97
C GLN A 154 -7.17 -6.61 4.06
N THR A 155 -5.84 -6.55 4.01
CA THR A 155 -5.02 -5.79 4.96
C THR A 155 -5.39 -4.29 4.98
N ILE A 156 -5.62 -3.70 3.80
CA ILE A 156 -6.08 -2.32 3.67
C ILE A 156 -7.46 -2.14 4.30
N ALA A 157 -8.40 -3.04 4.03
CA ALA A 157 -9.75 -2.99 4.60
C ALA A 157 -9.74 -3.10 6.14
N ASP A 158 -8.90 -3.97 6.71
CA ASP A 158 -8.75 -4.15 8.15
C ASP A 158 -8.15 -2.90 8.80
N ARG A 159 -7.14 -2.31 8.16
CA ARG A 159 -6.52 -1.06 8.63
C ARG A 159 -7.52 0.09 8.63
N LEU A 160 -8.27 0.26 7.55
CA LEU A 160 -9.31 1.28 7.42
C LEU A 160 -10.45 1.06 8.43
N SER A 161 -10.86 -0.18 8.63
CA SER A 161 -11.90 -0.53 9.61
C SER A 161 -11.52 -0.16 11.04
N THR A 162 -10.22 -0.18 11.35
CA THR A 162 -9.70 0.24 12.66
C THR A 162 -9.75 1.76 12.83
N GLN A 163 -9.46 2.53 11.78
CA GLN A 163 -9.45 3.99 11.82
C GLN A 163 -10.84 4.61 11.65
N ASP A 164 -11.70 3.96 10.87
CA ASP A 164 -13.04 4.42 10.53
C ASP A 164 -14.04 3.26 10.71
N PRO A 165 -14.37 2.91 11.95
CA PRO A 165 -15.22 1.75 12.26
C PRO A 165 -16.64 1.83 11.69
N GLN A 166 -17.16 3.03 11.47
CA GLN A 166 -18.51 3.24 10.91
C GLN A 166 -18.65 2.72 9.48
N HIS A 167 -17.56 2.66 8.71
CA HIS A 167 -17.54 2.18 7.33
C HIS A 167 -16.92 0.78 7.17
N THR A 168 -16.69 0.05 8.26
CA THR A 168 -16.09 -1.31 8.23
C THR A 168 -16.76 -2.23 7.20
N ALA A 169 -18.09 -2.34 7.23
CA ALA A 169 -18.81 -3.22 6.30
C ALA A 169 -18.61 -2.83 4.83
N PHE A 170 -18.49 -1.55 4.55
CA PHE A 170 -18.22 -1.02 3.22
C PHE A 170 -16.83 -1.43 2.72
N TYR A 171 -15.79 -1.19 3.53
CA TYR A 171 -14.42 -1.55 3.19
C TYR A 171 -14.24 -3.06 2.99
N GLN A 172 -14.80 -3.87 3.88
CA GLN A 172 -14.75 -5.33 3.80
C GLN A 172 -15.46 -5.87 2.54
N THR A 173 -16.60 -5.29 2.19
CA THR A 173 -17.35 -5.69 0.98
C THR A 173 -16.58 -5.35 -0.28
N ASN A 174 -16.00 -4.14 -0.35
CA ASN A 174 -15.23 -3.70 -1.49
C ASN A 174 -13.96 -4.55 -1.68
N ALA A 175 -13.21 -4.83 -0.60
CA ALA A 175 -12.03 -5.67 -0.64
C ALA A 175 -12.35 -7.08 -1.17
N LYS A 176 -13.42 -7.72 -0.67
CA LYS A 176 -13.86 -9.03 -1.14
C LYS A 176 -14.26 -9.02 -2.61
N SER A 177 -15.00 -7.99 -3.04
CA SER A 177 -15.43 -7.84 -4.43
C SER A 177 -14.23 -7.65 -5.38
N ALA A 178 -13.24 -6.84 -4.96
CA ALA A 178 -12.02 -6.64 -5.72
C ALA A 178 -11.17 -7.92 -5.77
N ALA A 179 -11.04 -8.66 -4.66
CA ALA A 179 -10.31 -9.92 -4.61
C ALA A 179 -10.86 -10.96 -5.59
N VAL A 180 -12.19 -11.09 -5.71
CA VAL A 180 -12.83 -11.98 -6.70
C VAL A 180 -12.46 -11.60 -8.13
N ARG A 181 -12.44 -10.30 -8.44
CA ARG A 181 -12.02 -9.81 -9.77
C ARG A 181 -10.54 -10.11 -10.04
N PHE A 182 -9.69 -10.08 -9.02
CA PHE A 182 -8.27 -10.38 -9.17
C PHE A 182 -8.01 -11.88 -9.40
N VAL A 183 -8.82 -12.76 -8.81
CA VAL A 183 -8.79 -14.21 -9.16
C VAL A 183 -9.11 -14.43 -10.64
N GLN A 184 -10.11 -13.73 -11.17
CA GLN A 184 -10.46 -13.81 -12.59
C GLN A 184 -9.34 -13.25 -13.48
N LEU A 185 -8.80 -12.09 -13.12
CA LEU A 185 -7.70 -11.46 -13.85
C LEU A 185 -6.43 -12.33 -13.86
N ASP A 186 -6.11 -13.01 -12.76
CA ASP A 186 -4.99 -13.95 -12.68
C ASP A 186 -5.13 -15.08 -13.70
N ALA A 187 -6.32 -15.67 -13.80
CA ALA A 187 -6.62 -16.70 -14.79
C ALA A 187 -6.54 -16.17 -16.24
N GLU A 188 -7.05 -14.98 -16.50
CA GLU A 188 -6.97 -14.32 -17.80
C GLU A 188 -5.53 -14.04 -18.23
N ILE A 189 -4.70 -13.54 -17.31
CA ILE A 189 -3.27 -13.31 -17.55
C ILE A 189 -2.55 -14.63 -17.82
N ALA A 190 -2.81 -15.66 -17.04
CA ALA A 190 -2.21 -16.99 -17.23
C ALA A 190 -2.54 -17.56 -18.62
N GLU A 191 -3.79 -17.43 -19.07
CA GLU A 191 -4.22 -17.86 -20.41
C GLU A 191 -3.52 -17.02 -21.51
N LEU A 192 -3.47 -15.71 -21.35
CA LEU A 192 -2.83 -14.79 -22.29
C LEU A 192 -1.34 -15.08 -22.45
N LEU A 193 -0.64 -15.38 -21.36
CA LEU A 193 0.80 -15.65 -21.35
C LEU A 193 1.17 -17.10 -21.71
N ALA A 194 0.25 -18.04 -21.66
CA ALA A 194 0.49 -19.46 -21.95
C ALA A 194 1.26 -19.71 -23.27
N PRO A 195 0.98 -19.02 -24.42
CA PRO A 195 1.69 -19.25 -25.67
C PRO A 195 3.16 -18.84 -25.64
N ILE A 196 3.57 -17.99 -24.70
CA ILE A 196 4.93 -17.43 -24.59
C ILE A 196 5.67 -17.89 -23.33
N LYS A 197 5.08 -18.72 -22.48
CA LYS A 197 5.61 -19.16 -21.19
C LYS A 197 7.07 -19.66 -21.23
N ASN A 198 7.48 -20.27 -22.35
CA ASN A 198 8.85 -20.82 -22.52
C ASN A 198 9.71 -19.99 -23.48
N LYS A 199 9.34 -18.76 -23.75
CA LYS A 199 10.12 -17.87 -24.62
C LYS A 199 10.92 -16.90 -23.76
N GLY A 200 12.22 -16.77 -24.06
CA GLY A 200 13.07 -15.76 -23.42
C GLY A 200 12.60 -14.35 -23.81
N PHE A 201 12.71 -13.43 -22.86
CA PHE A 201 12.44 -12.00 -23.06
C PHE A 201 13.52 -11.18 -22.35
N VAL A 202 13.61 -9.90 -22.68
CA VAL A 202 14.56 -8.96 -22.09
C VAL A 202 13.81 -7.84 -21.42
N VAL A 203 14.24 -7.47 -20.23
CA VAL A 203 13.70 -6.35 -19.43
C VAL A 203 14.81 -5.36 -19.12
N SER A 204 14.46 -4.12 -18.82
CA SER A 204 15.42 -3.08 -18.45
C SER A 204 16.01 -3.29 -17.04
N HIS A 205 15.25 -3.93 -16.15
CA HIS A 205 15.65 -4.39 -14.82
C HIS A 205 14.73 -5.54 -14.38
N ASP A 206 15.10 -6.29 -13.35
CA ASP A 206 14.31 -7.40 -12.83
C ASP A 206 13.07 -6.90 -12.08
N SER A 207 12.02 -6.59 -12.82
CA SER A 207 10.74 -6.13 -12.26
C SER A 207 9.60 -7.13 -12.43
N LEU A 208 9.75 -8.12 -13.31
CA LEU A 208 8.66 -9.03 -13.69
C LEU A 208 8.70 -10.38 -12.98
N GLY A 209 9.63 -10.56 -12.04
CA GLY A 209 9.85 -11.84 -11.37
C GLY A 209 8.62 -12.42 -10.68
N TYR A 210 7.73 -11.60 -10.15
CA TYR A 210 6.46 -12.04 -9.57
C TYR A 210 5.40 -12.42 -10.62
N LEU A 211 5.50 -11.91 -11.83
CA LEU A 211 4.52 -12.17 -12.89
C LEU A 211 4.81 -13.47 -13.65
N VAL A 212 6.09 -13.90 -13.72
CA VAL A 212 6.56 -14.99 -14.57
C VAL A 212 6.83 -16.31 -13.84
N GLN A 213 6.32 -16.45 -12.63
CA GLN A 213 6.45 -17.66 -11.79
C GLN A 213 5.61 -18.84 -12.28
#